data_b52a3669c37a1064ff938bfd2db39b8e
#
_entry.id   b52a3669c37a1064ff938bfd2db39b8e
#
_cell.length_a   1.000
_cell.length_b   1.000
_cell.length_c   1.000
_cell.angle_alpha   90.00
_cell.angle_beta   90.00
_cell.angle_gamma   90.00
#
_symmetry.space_group_name_H-M   'P 1'
#
loop_
_entity.id
_entity.type
_entity.pdbx_description
1 polymer ?
#
loop_
_entity_poly.entity_id
_entity_poly.type
_entity_poly.pdbx_seq_one_letter_code
_entity_poly.pdbx_strand_id
1 'polypeptide(L)' 'YGFYLELKGHLDVATRVKHLLIKEQNPHLDVRFIFPNSKKKIYKGSKTSYADWCNRHDFLYADNRIPVEWMTN' A
#
# COMPACT_ATOMS: atom_id res chain seq x y z
N TYR A 1 -10.89 12.55 4.87
CA TYR A 1 -10.12 12.95 3.69
C TYR A 1 -10.48 12.16 2.44
N GLY A 2 -11.42 11.25 2.51
CA GLY A 2 -11.86 10.48 1.34
C GLY A 2 -10.96 9.30 0.97
N PHE A 3 -10.06 8.90 1.83
CA PHE A 3 -9.25 7.70 1.60
C PHE A 3 -9.16 6.86 2.87
N TYR A 4 -8.82 5.58 2.69
CA TYR A 4 -8.61 4.63 3.78
C TYR A 4 -7.13 4.41 3.97
N LEU A 5 -6.68 4.41 5.21
CA LEU A 5 -5.29 4.26 5.56
C LEU A 5 -5.03 2.88 6.13
N GLU A 6 -4.06 2.18 5.54
CA GLU A 6 -3.62 0.86 6.02
C GLU A 6 -2.19 0.97 6.52
N LEU A 7 -2.00 0.73 7.82
CA LEU A 7 -0.67 0.69 8.43
C LEU A 7 -0.21 -0.76 8.46
N LYS A 8 0.82 -1.09 7.69
CA LYS A 8 1.30 -2.47 7.55
C LYS A 8 2.79 -2.58 7.78
N GLY A 9 3.18 -3.35 8.81
CA GLY A 9 4.58 -3.71 9.00
C GLY A 9 5.04 -4.73 7.97
N HIS A 10 4.11 -5.61 7.56
CA HIS A 10 4.37 -6.66 6.57
C HIS A 10 3.28 -6.66 5.51
N LEU A 11 3.72 -6.73 4.26
CA LEU A 11 2.81 -6.85 3.12
C LEU A 11 2.87 -8.30 2.63
N ASP A 12 2.33 -9.20 3.43
CA ASP A 12 2.36 -10.63 3.15
C ASP A 12 1.38 -11.02 2.04
N VAL A 13 1.43 -12.28 1.60
CA VAL A 13 0.62 -12.74 0.47
C VAL A 13 -0.88 -12.58 0.76
N ALA A 14 -1.32 -12.88 1.97
CA ALA A 14 -2.73 -12.77 2.32
C ALA A 14 -3.21 -11.31 2.24
N THR A 15 -2.40 -10.38 2.73
CA THR A 15 -2.70 -8.95 2.65
C THR A 15 -2.74 -8.48 1.20
N ARG A 16 -1.78 -8.91 0.38
CA ARG A 16 -1.73 -8.52 -1.04
C ARG A 16 -2.97 -9.01 -1.78
N VAL A 17 -3.32 -10.28 -1.62
CA VAL A 17 -4.49 -10.86 -2.28
C VAL A 17 -5.76 -10.14 -1.84
N LYS A 18 -5.91 -9.90 -0.53
CA LYS A 18 -7.07 -9.20 0.02
C LYS A 18 -7.25 -7.83 -0.62
N HIS A 19 -6.17 -7.04 -0.70
CA HIS A 19 -6.28 -5.68 -1.22
C HIS A 19 -6.48 -5.62 -2.72
N LEU A 20 -5.95 -6.57 -3.47
CA LEU A 20 -6.24 -6.67 -4.90
C LEU A 20 -7.71 -6.99 -5.14
N LEU A 21 -8.27 -7.88 -4.31
CA LEU A 21 -9.67 -8.24 -4.41
C LEU A 21 -10.58 -7.06 -4.04
N ILE A 22 -10.25 -6.35 -2.96
CA ILE A 22 -11.00 -5.15 -2.55
C ILE A 22 -10.99 -4.12 -3.69
N LYS A 23 -9.83 -3.88 -4.30
CA LYS A 23 -9.69 -2.92 -5.39
C LYS A 23 -10.53 -3.33 -6.60
N GLU A 24 -10.54 -4.61 -6.93
CA GLU A 24 -11.35 -5.14 -8.03
C GLU A 24 -12.84 -4.95 -7.79
N GLN A 25 -13.29 -5.25 -6.57
CA GLN A 25 -14.71 -5.16 -6.21
C GLN A 25 -15.18 -3.74 -5.93
N ASN A 26 -14.24 -2.84 -5.57
CA ASN A 26 -14.54 -1.46 -5.18
C ASN A 26 -13.55 -0.50 -5.84
N PRO A 27 -13.62 -0.32 -7.17
CA PRO A 27 -12.60 0.45 -7.89
C PRO A 27 -12.52 1.92 -7.50
N HIS A 28 -13.56 2.45 -6.86
CA HIS A 28 -13.58 3.85 -6.39
C HIS A 28 -12.99 4.03 -4.99
N LEU A 29 -12.67 2.92 -4.32
CA LEU A 29 -12.15 2.97 -2.97
C LEU A 29 -10.66 3.36 -3.01
N ASP A 30 -10.31 4.45 -2.35
CA ASP A 30 -8.94 4.93 -2.30
C ASP A 30 -8.28 4.41 -1.03
N VAL A 31 -7.49 3.34 -1.18
CA VAL A 31 -6.74 2.73 -0.09
C VAL A 31 -5.28 3.12 -0.22
N ARG A 32 -4.67 3.62 0.85
CA ARG A 32 -3.27 4.04 0.87
C ARG A 32 -2.55 3.35 2.00
N PHE A 33 -1.28 3.02 1.77
CA PHE A 33 -0.47 2.25 2.71
C PHE A 33 0.58 3.12 3.40
N ILE A 34 0.80 2.86 4.68
CA ILE A 34 1.95 3.40 5.41
C ILE A 34 2.79 2.22 5.87
N PHE A 35 4.06 2.21 5.49
CA PHE A 35 5.01 1.17 5.86
C PHE A 35 6.14 1.74 6.73
N PRO A 36 6.70 0.97 7.65
CA PRO A 36 7.96 1.37 8.28
C PRO A 36 9.10 1.44 7.27
N ASN A 37 9.07 0.56 6.26
CA ASN A 37 10.10 0.53 5.22
C ASN A 37 9.54 -0.05 3.92
N SER A 38 9.16 0.83 3.00
CA SER A 38 8.58 0.43 1.71
C SER A 38 9.60 -0.24 0.78
N LYS A 39 10.89 -0.16 1.09
CA LYS A 39 11.94 -0.82 0.30
C LYS A 39 12.07 -2.30 0.64
N LYS A 40 11.40 -2.76 1.70
CA LYS A 40 11.40 -4.17 2.08
C LYS A 40 10.80 -5.02 0.96
N LYS A 41 11.38 -6.20 0.72
CA LYS A 41 10.91 -7.09 -0.34
C LYS A 41 9.66 -7.83 0.12
N ILE A 42 8.78 -8.15 -0.85
CA ILE A 42 7.49 -8.79 -0.55
C ILE A 42 7.66 -10.22 0.00
N TYR A 43 8.80 -10.87 -0.32
CA TYR A 43 9.20 -12.13 0.31
C TYR A 43 10.70 -12.29 0.14
N LYS A 44 11.28 -13.21 0.89
CA LYS A 44 12.73 -13.47 0.84
C LYS A 44 13.12 -13.92 -0.56
N GLY A 45 14.13 -13.25 -1.13
CA GLY A 45 14.59 -13.56 -2.49
C GLY A 45 13.85 -12.83 -3.60
N SER A 46 12.76 -12.13 -3.28
CA SER A 46 12.04 -11.34 -4.28
C SER A 46 12.82 -10.12 -4.69
N LYS A 47 12.66 -9.71 -5.95
CA LYS A 47 13.18 -8.44 -6.45
C LYS A 47 12.15 -7.31 -6.31
N THR A 48 10.94 -7.65 -5.92
CA THR A 48 9.83 -6.69 -5.80
C THR A 48 9.75 -6.18 -4.36
N SER A 49 9.87 -4.87 -4.18
CA SER A 49 9.67 -4.24 -2.88
C SER A 49 8.18 -3.95 -2.64
N TYR A 50 7.84 -3.55 -1.40
CA TYR A 50 6.50 -3.07 -1.08
C TYR A 50 6.14 -1.87 -1.96
N ALA A 51 7.10 -0.94 -2.15
CA ALA A 51 6.90 0.22 -3.03
C ALA A 51 6.62 -0.21 -4.47
N ASP A 52 7.39 -1.16 -4.99
CA ASP A 52 7.20 -1.67 -6.36
C ASP A 52 5.81 -2.29 -6.51
N TRP A 53 5.39 -3.08 -5.52
CA TRP A 53 4.07 -3.70 -5.55
C TRP A 53 2.95 -2.65 -5.56
N CYS A 54 3.07 -1.64 -4.70
CA CYS A 54 2.07 -0.55 -4.66
C CYS A 54 2.02 0.21 -5.98
N ASN A 55 3.18 0.53 -6.55
CA ASN A 55 3.23 1.24 -7.84
C ASN A 55 2.63 0.41 -8.96
N ARG A 56 2.89 -0.89 -8.97
CA ARG A 56 2.35 -1.80 -9.99
C ARG A 56 0.82 -1.87 -9.95
N HIS A 57 0.25 -1.78 -8.76
CA HIS A 57 -1.20 -1.94 -8.57
C HIS A 57 -1.91 -0.62 -8.27
N ASP A 58 -1.26 0.50 -8.50
CA ASP A 58 -1.82 1.85 -8.35
C ASP A 58 -2.31 2.15 -6.93
N PHE A 59 -1.54 1.72 -5.92
CA PHE A 59 -1.76 2.12 -4.54
C PHE A 59 -0.77 3.23 -4.17
N LEU A 60 -1.26 4.29 -3.57
CA LEU A 60 -0.38 5.29 -2.96
C LEU A 60 0.18 4.72 -1.65
N TYR A 61 1.38 5.11 -1.32
CA TYR A 61 2.04 4.68 -0.09
C TYR A 61 3.01 5.74 0.41
N ALA A 62 3.37 5.62 1.68
CA ALA A 62 4.40 6.45 2.27
C ALA A 62 5.11 5.67 3.38
N ASP A 63 6.25 6.18 3.82
CA ASP A 63 7.02 5.57 4.90
C ASP A 63 6.81 6.36 6.19
N ASN A 64 6.51 5.64 7.26
CA ASN A 64 6.48 6.10 8.65
C ASN A 64 5.40 7.09 9.02
N ARG A 65 5.02 8.01 8.14
CA ARG A 65 4.02 9.03 8.47
C ARG A 65 3.18 9.39 7.26
N ILE A 66 2.01 9.94 7.53
CA ILE A 66 1.12 10.43 6.47
C ILE A 66 1.73 11.69 5.86
N PRO A 67 1.96 11.73 4.54
CA PRO A 67 2.43 12.94 3.88
C PRO A 67 1.44 14.10 4.08
N VAL A 68 1.97 15.29 4.30
CA VAL A 68 1.14 16.48 4.50
C VAL A 68 0.20 16.71 3.31
N GLU A 69 0.68 16.48 2.10
CA GLU A 69 -0.11 16.67 0.88
C GLU A 69 -1.35 15.77 0.80
N TRP A 70 -1.38 14.66 1.56
CA TRP A 70 -2.58 13.82 1.63
C TRP A 70 -3.65 14.44 2.53
N MET A 71 -3.26 15.37 3.39
CA MET A 71 -4.13 16.00 4.38
C MET A 71 -4.72 17.31 3.88
N THR A 72 -4.28 17.80 2.72
CA THR A 72 -4.74 19.04 2.14
C THR A 72 -5.68 18.77 0.95
N ASN A 73 -6.59 19.69 0.73
CA ASN A 73 -7.51 19.61 -0.40
C ASN A 73 -7.03 20.47 -1.57
#